data_2569dcbbe8923df0e92e6960e1aee273
#
_entry.id   2569dcbbe8923df0e92e6960e1aee273
#
_cell.length_a   1.000
_cell.length_b   1.000
_cell.length_c   1.000
_cell.angle_alpha   90.00
_cell.angle_beta   90.00
_cell.angle_gamma   90.00
#
_symmetry.space_group_name_H-M   'P 1'
#
loop_
_entity.id
_entity.type
_entity.pdbx_description
1 polymer ?
#
loop_
_entity_poly.entity_id
_entity_poly.type
_entity_poly.pdbx_seq_one_letter_code
_entity_poly.pdbx_strand_id
1 'polypeptide(L)'
;PTVTKSGMVVSQNIDSSNIGIEILDMGGNAIDAAVAVGFSLAITLPRAGNLGGGGFLLVYIKEKDEIVSIDYRGASSLNADLFKIFQKKLPEQYNEIDRDLVRYGYQASTTPGTVAGLLEAHKLYGRLPLKDVLAPVIKQANEGIIVSYDLHNAIRSAPQLLEDSESKRISVSYTHLRAHETR
;
A
#
# COMPACT_ATOMS: atom_id res chain seq x y z
N PRO A 1 -1.18 -26.44 -9.21
CA PRO A 1 -1.50 -25.85 -7.90
C PRO A 1 -0.33 -26.13 -6.95
N THR A 2 0.13 -25.10 -6.26
CA THR A 2 1.16 -25.25 -5.22
C THR A 2 0.49 -25.68 -3.94
N VAL A 3 0.92 -26.79 -3.35
CA VAL A 3 0.42 -27.27 -2.07
C VAL A 3 1.55 -27.17 -1.06
N THR A 4 1.28 -26.54 0.09
CA THR A 4 2.25 -26.43 1.17
C THR A 4 1.69 -27.09 2.44
N LYS A 5 2.58 -27.56 3.32
CA LYS A 5 2.19 -28.17 4.60
C LYS A 5 2.24 -27.20 5.77
N SER A 6 3.04 -26.12 5.68
CA SER A 6 3.34 -25.25 6.80
C SER A 6 2.79 -23.83 6.65
N GLY A 7 2.63 -23.34 5.43
CA GLY A 7 2.08 -22.00 5.19
C GLY A 7 2.27 -21.58 3.74
N MET A 8 1.56 -20.52 3.35
CA MET A 8 1.67 -19.93 2.03
C MET A 8 1.52 -18.41 2.13
N VAL A 9 2.34 -17.68 1.39
CA VAL A 9 2.20 -16.23 1.21
C VAL A 9 2.04 -15.94 -0.27
N VAL A 10 1.04 -15.15 -0.61
CA VAL A 10 0.77 -14.70 -1.99
C VAL A 10 0.56 -13.21 -2.00
N SER A 11 1.30 -12.51 -2.83
CA SER A 11 1.11 -11.07 -3.05
C SER A 11 1.39 -10.72 -4.52
N GLN A 12 1.17 -9.46 -4.90
CA GLN A 12 1.46 -8.98 -6.26
C GLN A 12 2.94 -8.77 -6.55
N ASN A 13 3.80 -8.90 -5.54
CA ASN A 13 5.25 -8.74 -5.70
C ASN A 13 5.98 -9.88 -5.02
N ILE A 14 6.95 -10.47 -5.74
CA ILE A 14 7.69 -11.64 -5.25
C ILE A 14 8.54 -11.32 -4.02
N ASP A 15 9.17 -10.14 -3.98
CA ASP A 15 10.02 -9.73 -2.86
C ASP A 15 9.20 -9.55 -1.59
N SER A 16 7.99 -8.97 -1.73
CA SER A 16 7.04 -8.84 -0.62
C SER A 16 6.54 -10.22 -0.15
N SER A 17 6.29 -11.15 -1.07
CA SER A 17 5.92 -12.53 -0.70
C SER A 17 7.05 -13.24 0.04
N ASN A 18 8.31 -13.05 -0.39
CA ASN A 18 9.48 -13.61 0.27
C ASN A 18 9.66 -13.06 1.69
N ILE A 19 9.43 -11.77 1.90
CA ILE A 19 9.41 -11.18 3.25
C ILE A 19 8.35 -11.86 4.13
N GLY A 20 7.14 -12.08 3.60
CA GLY A 20 6.10 -12.79 4.35
C GLY A 20 6.50 -14.23 4.72
N ILE A 21 7.21 -14.93 3.84
CA ILE A 21 7.76 -16.28 4.11
C ILE A 21 8.84 -16.19 5.21
N GLU A 22 9.76 -15.23 5.12
CA GLU A 22 10.78 -14.98 6.15
C GLU A 22 10.14 -14.80 7.54
N ILE A 23 9.07 -14.02 7.64
CA ILE A 23 8.34 -13.84 8.90
C ILE A 23 7.74 -15.15 9.41
N LEU A 24 7.16 -15.98 8.53
CA LEU A 24 6.66 -17.30 8.93
C LEU A 24 7.79 -18.23 9.43
N ASP A 25 8.94 -18.21 8.76
CA ASP A 25 10.11 -19.01 9.12
C ASP A 25 10.72 -18.56 10.46
N MET A 26 10.60 -17.28 10.81
CA MET A 26 10.98 -16.74 12.12
C MET A 26 10.01 -17.17 13.24
N GLY A 27 8.95 -17.91 12.93
CA GLY A 27 7.93 -18.36 13.89
C GLY A 27 6.77 -17.38 14.05
N GLY A 28 6.66 -16.38 13.18
CA GLY A 28 5.51 -15.51 13.09
C GLY A 28 4.25 -16.26 12.63
N ASN A 29 3.11 -15.65 12.87
CA ASN A 29 1.83 -16.16 12.38
C ASN A 29 1.44 -15.47 11.05
N ALA A 30 0.27 -15.84 10.52
CA ALA A 30 -0.25 -15.28 9.28
C ALA A 30 -0.46 -13.76 9.35
N ILE A 31 -0.76 -13.22 10.53
CA ILE A 31 -0.96 -11.77 10.72
C ILE A 31 0.37 -11.03 10.69
N ASP A 32 1.41 -11.56 11.36
CA ASP A 32 2.76 -10.99 11.28
C ASP A 32 3.23 -10.94 9.82
N ALA A 33 3.06 -12.03 9.08
CA ALA A 33 3.40 -12.09 7.67
C ALA A 33 2.57 -11.09 6.84
N ALA A 34 1.26 -10.99 7.06
CA ALA A 34 0.40 -10.07 6.33
C ALA A 34 0.77 -8.60 6.60
N VAL A 35 1.12 -8.27 7.84
CA VAL A 35 1.59 -6.92 8.22
C VAL A 35 2.91 -6.57 7.53
N ALA A 36 3.89 -7.47 7.58
CA ALA A 36 5.17 -7.28 6.88
C ALA A 36 4.96 -7.13 5.37
N VAL A 37 4.14 -7.98 4.74
CA VAL A 37 3.81 -7.89 3.32
C VAL A 37 3.10 -6.57 2.99
N GLY A 38 2.16 -6.13 3.83
CA GLY A 38 1.44 -4.87 3.64
C GLY A 38 2.39 -3.66 3.62
N PHE A 39 3.34 -3.59 4.53
CA PHE A 39 4.37 -2.55 4.54
C PHE A 39 5.37 -2.71 3.39
N SER A 40 5.75 -3.93 3.03
CA SER A 40 6.63 -4.19 1.89
C SER A 40 5.99 -3.76 0.56
N LEU A 41 4.69 -3.99 0.39
CA LEU A 41 3.95 -3.54 -0.80
C LEU A 41 3.90 -2.01 -0.92
N ALA A 42 3.99 -1.26 0.18
CA ALA A 42 4.12 0.19 0.11
C ALA A 42 5.44 0.64 -0.56
N ILE A 43 6.45 -0.22 -0.59
CA ILE A 43 7.74 0.02 -1.25
C ILE A 43 7.70 -0.51 -2.69
N THR A 44 7.24 -1.75 -2.88
CA THR A 44 7.34 -2.48 -4.16
C THR A 44 6.19 -2.21 -5.12
N LEU A 45 5.04 -1.76 -4.59
CA LEU A 45 3.80 -1.51 -5.35
C LEU A 45 3.12 -0.21 -4.88
N PRO A 46 3.82 0.94 -4.85
CA PRO A 46 3.32 2.17 -4.22
C PRO A 46 2.04 2.73 -4.86
N ARG A 47 1.74 2.34 -6.11
CA ARG A 47 0.51 2.75 -6.81
C ARG A 47 -0.77 2.10 -6.26
N ALA A 48 -0.66 1.00 -5.53
CA ALA A 48 -1.80 0.24 -5.00
C ALA A 48 -1.68 -0.05 -3.50
N GLY A 49 -0.46 -0.31 -2.99
CA GLY A 49 -0.19 -0.49 -1.57
C GLY A 49 0.70 0.65 -1.08
N ASN A 50 0.18 1.59 -0.32
CA ASN A 50 0.97 2.73 0.16
C ASN A 50 0.55 3.17 1.57
N LEU A 51 1.44 3.92 2.25
CA LEU A 51 1.19 4.39 3.61
C LEU A 51 0.10 5.46 3.69
N GLY A 52 -0.13 6.19 2.59
CA GLY A 52 -1.16 7.21 2.46
C GLY A 52 -2.54 6.66 2.11
N GLY A 53 -2.67 5.36 1.93
CA GLY A 53 -3.90 4.68 1.55
C GLY A 53 -4.67 4.08 2.72
N GLY A 54 -5.42 3.06 2.39
CA GLY A 54 -6.21 2.27 3.33
C GLY A 54 -6.50 0.89 2.76
N GLY A 55 -7.30 0.11 3.46
CA GLY A 55 -7.65 -1.23 3.01
C GLY A 55 -8.61 -1.94 3.94
N PHE A 56 -8.71 -3.23 3.72
CA PHE A 56 -9.53 -4.15 4.51
C PHE A 56 -8.71 -5.39 4.83
N LEU A 57 -8.91 -5.96 6.00
CA LEU A 57 -8.31 -7.21 6.42
C LEU A 57 -9.41 -8.17 6.87
N LEU A 58 -9.33 -9.41 6.39
CA LEU A 58 -10.13 -10.52 6.90
C LEU A 58 -9.19 -11.55 7.49
N VAL A 59 -9.47 -11.97 8.72
CA VAL A 59 -8.69 -12.94 9.48
C VAL A 59 -9.59 -14.05 9.96
N TYR A 60 -9.24 -15.30 9.66
CA TYR A 60 -9.82 -16.45 10.30
C TYR A 60 -8.96 -16.90 11.48
N ILE A 61 -9.53 -16.91 12.67
CA ILE A 61 -8.88 -17.30 13.91
C ILE A 61 -9.32 -18.73 14.24
N LYS A 62 -8.49 -19.69 13.92
CA LYS A 62 -8.80 -21.12 14.03
C LYS A 62 -9.16 -21.53 15.46
N GLU A 63 -8.48 -21.01 16.46
CA GLU A 63 -8.67 -21.33 17.88
C GLU A 63 -10.06 -20.94 18.39
N LYS A 64 -10.69 -19.95 17.75
CA LYS A 64 -12.01 -19.42 18.11
C LYS A 64 -13.09 -19.79 17.12
N ASP A 65 -12.69 -20.37 15.96
CA ASP A 65 -13.58 -20.60 14.81
C ASP A 65 -14.32 -19.31 14.40
N GLU A 66 -13.57 -18.18 14.37
CA GLU A 66 -14.11 -16.84 14.18
C GLU A 66 -13.47 -16.17 12.99
N ILE A 67 -14.26 -15.44 12.20
CA ILE A 67 -13.78 -14.53 11.16
C ILE A 67 -13.92 -13.11 11.69
N VAL A 68 -12.79 -12.38 11.69
CA VAL A 68 -12.72 -10.98 12.10
C VAL A 68 -12.39 -10.12 10.88
N SER A 69 -13.03 -8.96 10.78
CA SER A 69 -12.72 -7.94 9.78
C SER A 69 -12.19 -6.69 10.45
N ILE A 70 -11.18 -6.10 9.83
CA ILE A 70 -10.66 -4.78 10.20
C ILE A 70 -10.81 -3.89 8.99
N ASP A 71 -11.65 -2.86 9.12
CA ASP A 71 -11.82 -1.82 8.12
C ASP A 71 -10.87 -0.66 8.47
N TYR A 72 -9.86 -0.46 7.63
CA TYR A 72 -8.92 0.66 7.73
C TYR A 72 -8.90 1.50 6.44
N ARG A 73 -10.02 1.52 5.73
CA ARG A 73 -10.17 2.37 4.56
C ARG A 73 -9.96 3.83 4.94
N GLY A 74 -9.30 4.58 4.06
CA GLY A 74 -9.13 6.01 4.24
C GLY A 74 -10.49 6.73 4.31
N ALA A 75 -10.61 7.65 5.25
CA ALA A 75 -11.79 8.47 5.44
C ALA A 75 -11.59 9.88 4.85
N SER A 76 -12.66 10.51 4.41
CA SER A 76 -12.62 11.92 4.03
C SER A 76 -12.30 12.79 5.25
N SER A 77 -11.66 13.95 5.02
CA SER A 77 -11.49 14.93 6.08
C SER A 77 -12.85 15.32 6.69
N LEU A 78 -12.91 15.49 8.01
CA LEU A 78 -14.11 15.95 8.71
C LEU A 78 -14.61 17.32 8.23
N ASN A 79 -13.72 18.12 7.68
CA ASN A 79 -14.02 19.44 7.11
C ASN A 79 -14.21 19.42 5.58
N ALA A 80 -14.21 18.23 4.97
CA ALA A 80 -14.45 18.09 3.55
C ALA A 80 -15.94 18.30 3.25
N ASP A 81 -16.31 19.54 2.98
CA ASP A 81 -17.59 19.86 2.39
C ASP A 81 -17.51 19.64 0.88
N LEU A 82 -17.77 18.41 0.48
CA LEU A 82 -17.76 18.02 -0.94
C LEU A 82 -18.69 18.90 -1.77
N PHE A 83 -19.84 19.31 -1.23
CA PHE A 83 -20.76 20.23 -1.91
C PHE A 83 -20.12 21.60 -2.15
N LYS A 84 -19.37 22.15 -1.20
CA LYS A 84 -18.65 23.42 -1.40
C LYS A 84 -17.49 23.29 -2.38
N ILE A 85 -16.79 22.17 -2.37
CA ILE A 85 -15.72 21.90 -3.33
C ILE A 85 -16.28 21.81 -4.74
N PHE A 86 -17.43 21.15 -4.91
CA PHE A 86 -18.10 21.00 -6.19
C PHE A 86 -18.84 22.26 -6.63
N GLN A 87 -19.53 22.96 -5.75
CA GLN A 87 -20.29 24.18 -6.08
C GLN A 87 -19.42 25.37 -6.55
N LYS A 88 -18.17 25.46 -6.12
CA LYS A 88 -17.29 26.56 -6.53
C LYS A 88 -16.82 26.50 -7.98
N LYS A 89 -17.02 25.39 -8.68
CA LYS A 89 -16.53 25.17 -10.04
C LYS A 89 -17.54 24.57 -11.03
N LEU A 90 -18.80 24.38 -10.63
CA LEU A 90 -19.83 23.92 -11.54
C LEU A 90 -20.59 25.14 -12.11
N PRO A 91 -20.44 25.47 -13.40
CA PRO A 91 -21.46 26.23 -14.12
C PRO A 91 -22.74 25.40 -14.14
N GLU A 92 -23.87 26.05 -14.39
CA GLU A 92 -25.25 25.52 -14.31
C GLU A 92 -25.58 24.23 -15.10
N GLN A 93 -24.58 23.52 -15.61
CA GLN A 93 -24.71 22.24 -16.32
C GLN A 93 -24.03 21.10 -15.54
N TYR A 94 -24.84 20.35 -14.88
CA TYR A 94 -24.55 19.22 -13.97
C TYR A 94 -23.86 17.99 -14.60
N ASN A 95 -23.07 18.08 -15.67
CA ASN A 95 -22.66 16.89 -16.39
C ASN A 95 -21.19 16.48 -16.38
N GLU A 96 -20.28 17.26 -15.78
CA GLU A 96 -18.89 16.81 -15.62
C GLU A 96 -18.34 17.23 -14.26
N ILE A 97 -18.33 16.29 -13.32
CA ILE A 97 -17.44 16.36 -12.16
C ILE A 97 -16.04 16.51 -12.74
N ASP A 98 -15.34 17.60 -12.40
CA ASP A 98 -13.93 17.73 -12.73
C ASP A 98 -13.19 16.58 -12.02
N ARG A 99 -13.01 15.49 -12.77
CA ARG A 99 -12.43 14.26 -12.25
C ARG A 99 -11.01 14.47 -11.74
N ASP A 100 -10.33 15.48 -12.23
CA ASP A 100 -8.97 15.79 -11.84
C ASP A 100 -8.92 16.41 -10.45
N LEU A 101 -9.90 17.20 -10.04
CA LEU A 101 -9.97 17.76 -8.68
C LEU A 101 -10.16 16.71 -7.59
N VAL A 102 -10.89 15.63 -7.88
CA VAL A 102 -11.11 14.53 -6.91
C VAL A 102 -10.07 13.43 -7.03
N ARG A 103 -9.15 13.54 -7.98
CA ARG A 103 -8.17 12.51 -8.28
C ARG A 103 -6.74 12.93 -7.95
N TYR A 104 -6.45 14.22 -8.06
CA TYR A 104 -5.10 14.75 -7.91
C TYR A 104 -5.05 15.90 -6.91
N GLY A 105 -3.90 16.05 -6.26
CA GLY A 105 -3.61 17.12 -5.32
C GLY A 105 -4.14 16.89 -3.91
N TYR A 106 -3.96 17.89 -3.07
CA TYR A 106 -4.24 17.78 -1.62
C TYR A 106 -5.70 17.54 -1.30
N GLN A 107 -6.62 18.01 -2.12
CA GLN A 107 -8.07 17.84 -1.91
C GLN A 107 -8.54 16.41 -2.18
N ALA A 108 -7.79 15.65 -3.00
CA ALA A 108 -8.07 14.26 -3.29
C ALA A 108 -7.57 13.32 -2.17
N SER A 109 -6.75 13.82 -1.26
CA SER A 109 -6.15 13.02 -0.20
C SER A 109 -7.17 12.68 0.88
N THR A 110 -7.16 11.43 1.32
CA THR A 110 -7.95 10.94 2.45
C THR A 110 -7.11 10.95 3.73
N THR A 111 -7.75 10.86 4.89
CA THR A 111 -7.07 10.50 6.13
C THR A 111 -6.61 9.05 6.00
N PRO A 112 -5.31 8.75 6.04
CA PRO A 112 -4.80 7.42 5.72
C PRO A 112 -5.07 6.43 6.85
N GLY A 113 -5.45 5.21 6.46
CA GLY A 113 -5.73 4.12 7.40
C GLY A 113 -4.71 2.99 7.40
N THR A 114 -3.88 2.86 6.37
CA THR A 114 -2.98 1.70 6.19
C THR A 114 -2.13 1.41 7.43
N VAL A 115 -1.43 2.41 7.94
CA VAL A 115 -0.55 2.23 9.11
C VAL A 115 -1.37 1.84 10.34
N ALA A 116 -2.46 2.57 10.61
CA ALA A 116 -3.32 2.30 11.75
C ALA A 116 -3.91 0.88 11.71
N GLY A 117 -4.42 0.46 10.55
CA GLY A 117 -5.02 -0.85 10.39
C GLY A 117 -4.04 -2.01 10.52
N LEU A 118 -2.87 -1.90 9.89
CA LEU A 118 -1.83 -2.93 9.99
C LEU A 118 -1.29 -3.04 11.42
N LEU A 119 -1.07 -1.92 12.10
CA LEU A 119 -0.60 -1.92 13.49
C LEU A 119 -1.67 -2.44 14.44
N GLU A 120 -2.95 -2.12 14.23
CA GLU A 120 -4.02 -2.67 15.05
C GLU A 120 -4.18 -4.19 14.84
N ALA A 121 -4.09 -4.67 13.60
CA ALA A 121 -4.09 -6.10 13.29
C ALA A 121 -2.94 -6.81 14.02
N HIS A 122 -1.74 -6.25 13.96
CA HIS A 122 -0.58 -6.81 14.65
C HIS A 122 -0.76 -6.81 16.16
N LYS A 123 -1.23 -5.71 16.75
CA LYS A 123 -1.47 -5.58 18.20
C LYS A 123 -2.47 -6.60 18.72
N LEU A 124 -3.54 -6.87 17.96
CA LEU A 124 -4.62 -7.78 18.37
C LEU A 124 -4.26 -9.26 18.13
N TYR A 125 -3.52 -9.56 17.07
CA TYR A 125 -3.38 -10.93 16.58
C TYR A 125 -1.94 -11.32 16.23
N GLY A 126 -0.98 -10.41 16.25
CA GLY A 126 0.43 -10.69 16.00
C GLY A 126 1.05 -11.55 17.11
N ARG A 127 2.11 -12.25 16.76
CA ARG A 127 2.88 -13.13 17.66
C ARG A 127 4.29 -12.59 17.91
N LEU A 128 4.96 -12.13 16.86
CA LEU A 128 6.31 -11.59 16.96
C LEU A 128 6.31 -10.13 17.44
N PRO A 129 7.38 -9.66 18.06
CA PRO A 129 7.56 -8.23 18.31
C PRO A 129 7.50 -7.44 17.00
N LEU A 130 6.81 -6.30 16.97
CA LEU A 130 6.65 -5.46 15.78
C LEU A 130 7.99 -5.09 15.14
N LYS A 131 9.02 -4.83 15.93
CA LYS A 131 10.37 -4.52 15.44
C LYS A 131 10.94 -5.65 14.55
N ASP A 132 10.66 -6.90 14.90
CA ASP A 132 11.16 -8.07 14.18
C ASP A 132 10.35 -8.28 12.90
N VAL A 133 9.04 -8.02 12.94
CA VAL A 133 8.16 -8.04 11.77
C VAL A 133 8.54 -6.97 10.75
N LEU A 134 8.95 -5.77 11.20
CA LEU A 134 9.32 -4.67 10.32
C LEU A 134 10.79 -4.68 9.89
N ALA A 135 11.66 -5.43 10.56
CA ALA A 135 13.09 -5.44 10.27
C ALA A 135 13.42 -5.74 8.79
N PRO A 136 12.89 -6.81 8.16
CA PRO A 136 13.16 -7.10 6.75
C PRO A 136 12.57 -6.04 5.82
N VAL A 137 11.45 -5.43 6.17
CA VAL A 137 10.82 -4.35 5.39
C VAL A 137 11.68 -3.08 5.43
N ILE A 138 12.18 -2.71 6.61
CA ILE A 138 13.08 -1.56 6.78
C ILE A 138 14.37 -1.79 6.00
N LYS A 139 14.92 -3.01 6.05
CA LYS A 139 16.08 -3.39 5.25
C LYS A 139 15.80 -3.20 3.76
N GLN A 140 14.69 -3.72 3.24
CA GLN A 140 14.26 -3.53 1.85
C GLN A 140 14.15 -2.06 1.47
N ALA A 141 13.57 -1.22 2.34
CA ALA A 141 13.45 0.22 2.09
C ALA A 141 14.82 0.91 1.98
N ASN A 142 15.80 0.50 2.79
CA ASN A 142 17.14 1.07 2.78
C ASN A 142 17.99 0.58 1.59
N GLU A 143 17.84 -0.66 1.20
CA GLU A 143 18.57 -1.26 0.07
C GLU A 143 17.95 -0.88 -1.28
N GLY A 144 16.69 -0.44 -1.27
CA GLY A 144 15.92 -0.16 -2.48
C GLY A 144 15.36 -1.41 -3.14
N ILE A 145 14.68 -1.20 -4.26
CA ILE A 145 14.04 -2.26 -5.04
C ILE A 145 14.44 -2.18 -6.51
N ILE A 146 14.35 -3.30 -7.20
CA ILE A 146 14.44 -3.32 -8.66
C ILE A 146 13.10 -2.84 -9.21
N VAL A 147 13.13 -1.76 -10.01
CA VAL A 147 11.92 -1.22 -10.63
C VAL A 147 11.38 -2.23 -11.65
N SER A 148 10.19 -2.76 -11.38
CA SER A 148 9.53 -3.66 -12.30
C SER A 148 9.02 -2.92 -13.55
N TYR A 149 8.81 -3.66 -14.63
CA TYR A 149 8.19 -3.11 -15.85
C TYR A 149 6.81 -2.49 -15.57
N ASP A 150 6.02 -3.10 -14.68
CA ASP A 150 4.72 -2.59 -14.26
C ASP A 150 4.84 -1.24 -13.52
N LEU A 151 5.77 -1.14 -12.57
CA LEU A 151 6.01 0.11 -11.85
C LEU A 151 6.53 1.21 -12.78
N HIS A 152 7.45 0.88 -13.69
CA HIS A 152 7.94 1.82 -14.70
C HIS A 152 6.79 2.36 -15.58
N ASN A 153 5.93 1.49 -16.08
CA ASN A 153 4.78 1.91 -16.89
C ASN A 153 3.78 2.74 -16.09
N ALA A 154 3.54 2.38 -14.82
CA ALA A 154 2.65 3.14 -13.96
C ALA A 154 3.14 4.59 -13.75
N ILE A 155 4.44 4.77 -13.51
CA ILE A 155 5.06 6.10 -13.38
C ILE A 155 4.95 6.88 -14.70
N ARG A 156 5.25 6.25 -15.84
CA ARG A 156 5.13 6.90 -17.16
C ARG A 156 3.70 7.30 -17.52
N SER A 157 2.72 6.57 -17.02
CA SER A 157 1.30 6.83 -17.28
C SER A 157 0.69 7.88 -16.33
N ALA A 158 1.49 8.45 -15.43
CA ALA A 158 1.05 9.44 -14.46
C ALA A 158 1.85 10.75 -14.63
N PRO A 159 1.61 11.53 -15.70
CA PRO A 159 2.36 12.78 -15.97
C PRO A 159 2.26 13.79 -14.84
N GLN A 160 1.19 13.75 -14.04
CA GLN A 160 0.99 14.62 -12.88
C GLN A 160 2.08 14.47 -11.81
N LEU A 161 2.75 13.32 -11.76
CA LEU A 161 3.92 13.12 -10.88
C LEU A 161 5.10 14.05 -11.26
N LEU A 162 5.13 14.55 -12.49
CA LEU A 162 6.18 15.44 -12.99
C LEU A 162 5.88 16.92 -12.71
N GLU A 163 4.64 17.25 -12.34
CA GLU A 163 4.19 18.60 -12.03
C GLU A 163 4.51 19.00 -10.58
N ASP A 164 4.55 18.02 -9.68
CA ASP A 164 4.97 18.23 -8.29
C ASP A 164 6.47 17.96 -8.12
N SER A 165 7.20 18.90 -7.50
CA SER A 165 8.66 18.87 -7.40
C SER A 165 9.19 17.66 -6.63
N GLU A 166 8.55 17.27 -5.54
CA GLU A 166 8.98 16.13 -4.73
C GLU A 166 8.61 14.80 -5.39
N SER A 167 7.41 14.70 -5.95
CA SER A 167 7.01 13.53 -6.73
C SER A 167 7.94 13.32 -7.92
N LYS A 168 8.30 14.41 -8.62
CA LYS A 168 9.28 14.37 -9.71
C LYS A 168 10.65 13.92 -9.24
N ARG A 169 11.15 14.47 -8.12
CA ARG A 169 12.46 14.12 -7.56
C ARG A 169 12.55 12.62 -7.26
N ILE A 170 11.51 12.07 -6.65
CA ILE A 170 11.46 10.66 -6.31
C ILE A 170 11.24 9.80 -7.56
N SER A 171 10.22 10.09 -8.36
CA SER A 171 9.81 9.24 -9.49
C SER A 171 10.82 9.27 -10.65
N VAL A 172 11.50 10.39 -10.91
CA VAL A 172 12.53 10.48 -11.95
C VAL A 172 13.78 9.72 -11.55
N SER A 173 14.14 9.68 -10.27
CA SER A 173 15.20 8.79 -9.79
C SER A 173 14.89 7.32 -10.10
N TYR A 174 13.63 6.90 -9.97
CA TYR A 174 13.21 5.54 -10.31
C TYR A 174 13.17 5.27 -11.82
N THR A 175 12.92 6.28 -12.67
CA THR A 175 12.90 6.12 -14.13
C THR A 175 14.29 6.12 -14.75
N HIS A 176 15.27 6.78 -14.13
CA HIS A 176 16.67 6.81 -14.57
C HIS A 176 17.51 5.67 -13.97
N LEU A 177 17.08 5.04 -12.89
CA LEU A 177 17.67 3.80 -12.41
C LEU A 177 17.23 2.65 -13.33
N ARG A 178 17.80 2.68 -14.53
CA ARG A 178 17.94 1.59 -15.50
C ARG A 178 16.72 0.68 -15.66
N ALA A 179 15.92 0.97 -16.68
CA ALA A 179 15.34 -0.07 -17.50
C ALA A 179 16.48 -0.86 -18.21
N HIS A 180 17.48 -1.27 -17.47
CA HIS A 180 18.56 -2.08 -17.96
C HIS A 180 18.47 -3.44 -17.31
N GLU A 181 18.22 -4.39 -18.22
CA GLU A 181 18.49 -5.81 -18.08
C GLU A 181 17.34 -6.66 -17.55
N THR A 182 16.30 -6.78 -18.39
CA THR A 182 15.81 -8.13 -18.66
C THR A 182 16.64 -8.68 -19.81
N ARG A 183 17.64 -9.47 -19.50
CA ARG A 183 18.13 -10.54 -20.38
C ARG A 183 17.51 -11.84 -19.96
#